data_00d375a37085ea09c510efaf1357b9ac
#
_entry.id   00d375a37085ea09c510efaf1357b9ac
#
_cell.length_a   1.000
_cell.length_b   1.000
_cell.length_c   1.000
_cell.angle_alpha   90.00
_cell.angle_beta   90.00
_cell.angle_gamma   90.00
#
_symmetry.space_group_name_H-M   'P 1'
#
loop_
_entity.id
_entity.type
_entity.pdbx_description
1 polymer ?
#
loop_
_entity_poly.entity_id
_entity_poly.type
_entity_poly.pdbx_seq_one_letter_code
_entity_poly.pdbx_strand_id
1 'polypeptide(L)'
;SNSPAGIINFISKTGNTEGGSLGTTVGMNYNSFRTDFDYGAPIGNGLNFHVGGFYRQGEGPRKAGYLANKGGQFKANLTKNFKNGYARVYYKMLNDRAAAYMPMPIQVSGTNANPTWESVPGFDAVSGVQHSPYMTQNFGIGPNGERRNVNVSDGMHPISQSIGAEFVFDLENDWTIENRARLALNSGRFVAPFTAAVGTTSNMLTTVGDAINRDLTGAS
;
A
#
# COMPACT_ATOMS: atom_id res chain seq x y z
N SER A 1 24.70 8.25 9.25
CA SER A 1 23.68 7.20 9.13
C SER A 1 24.31 5.96 8.50
N ASN A 2 24.20 4.83 9.19
CA ASN A 2 24.79 3.56 8.73
C ASN A 2 23.78 2.78 7.86
N SER A 3 23.37 3.36 6.73
CA SER A 3 22.55 2.62 5.75
C SER A 3 23.46 2.02 4.69
N PRO A 4 23.75 0.72 4.72
CA PRO A 4 24.69 0.09 3.78
C PRO A 4 24.20 0.09 2.33
N ALA A 5 22.88 0.27 2.11
CA ALA A 5 22.25 0.32 0.79
C ALA A 5 22.01 1.76 0.25
N GLY A 6 22.36 2.79 1.02
CA GLY A 6 22.09 4.19 0.65
C GLY A 6 20.72 4.69 1.11
N ILE A 7 20.42 5.95 0.79
CA ILE A 7 19.18 6.64 1.15
C ILE A 7 18.54 7.18 -0.12
N ILE A 8 17.27 6.85 -0.35
CA ILE A 8 16.45 7.46 -1.40
C ILE A 8 15.61 8.57 -0.78
N ASN A 9 15.80 9.80 -1.22
CA ASN A 9 15.03 10.95 -0.76
C ASN A 9 14.05 11.41 -1.85
N PHE A 10 12.76 11.47 -1.52
CA PHE A 10 11.73 11.98 -2.42
C PHE A 10 11.43 13.45 -2.09
N ILE A 11 11.81 14.33 -2.98
CA ILE A 11 11.55 15.76 -2.86
C ILE A 11 10.28 16.11 -3.63
N SER A 12 9.31 16.73 -2.96
CA SER A 12 8.05 17.15 -3.58
C SER A 12 8.26 18.38 -4.46
N LYS A 13 7.63 18.41 -5.63
CA LYS A 13 7.55 19.61 -6.46
C LYS A 13 6.83 20.74 -5.71
N THR A 14 7.20 21.96 -5.96
CA THR A 14 6.67 23.14 -5.24
C THR A 14 5.97 24.16 -6.13
N GLY A 15 5.96 23.94 -7.45
CA GLY A 15 5.32 24.85 -8.40
C GLY A 15 6.13 26.14 -8.68
N ASN A 16 7.44 26.12 -8.49
CA ASN A 16 8.31 27.27 -8.84
C ASN A 16 8.27 27.58 -10.34
N THR A 17 7.98 26.58 -11.16
CA THR A 17 7.77 26.69 -12.60
C THR A 17 6.39 26.15 -12.91
N GLU A 18 5.64 26.85 -13.75
CA GLU A 18 4.34 26.37 -14.24
C GLU A 18 4.50 25.09 -15.06
N GLY A 19 3.66 24.13 -14.77
CA GLY A 19 3.63 22.87 -15.52
C GLY A 19 2.95 21.75 -14.74
N GLY A 20 2.65 20.70 -15.46
CA GLY A 20 2.02 19.53 -14.87
C GLY A 20 2.00 18.35 -15.83
N SER A 21 1.43 17.26 -15.37
CA SER A 21 1.22 16.06 -16.15
C SER A 21 -0.10 15.39 -15.81
N LEU A 22 -0.67 14.73 -16.78
CA LEU A 22 -1.82 13.84 -16.63
C LEU A 22 -1.49 12.55 -17.38
N GLY A 23 -1.45 11.45 -16.67
CA GLY A 23 -1.17 10.13 -17.22
C GLY A 23 -2.26 9.13 -16.87
N THR A 24 -2.59 8.25 -17.80
CA THR A 24 -3.53 7.15 -17.55
C THR A 24 -2.90 5.84 -17.99
N THR A 25 -2.99 4.84 -17.12
CA THR A 25 -2.54 3.48 -17.39
C THR A 25 -3.73 2.53 -17.32
N VAL A 26 -3.86 1.70 -18.33
CA VAL A 26 -4.92 0.67 -18.45
C VAL A 26 -4.25 -0.69 -18.63
N GLY A 27 -4.68 -1.68 -17.85
CA GLY A 27 -4.24 -3.06 -18.05
C GLY A 27 -4.88 -3.67 -19.30
N MET A 28 -4.06 -4.27 -20.18
CA MET A 28 -4.54 -4.87 -21.43
C MET A 28 -5.04 -6.31 -21.24
N ASN A 29 -4.43 -7.06 -20.33
CA ASN A 29 -4.74 -8.48 -20.09
C ASN A 29 -5.49 -8.73 -18.78
N TYR A 30 -5.72 -7.68 -18.00
CA TYR A 30 -6.37 -7.73 -16.70
C TYR A 30 -7.04 -6.39 -16.40
N ASN A 31 -8.06 -6.42 -15.55
CA ASN A 31 -8.76 -5.21 -15.14
C ASN A 31 -7.86 -4.37 -14.23
N SER A 32 -7.34 -3.28 -14.76
CA SER A 32 -6.58 -2.28 -14.02
C SER A 32 -6.70 -0.93 -14.70
N PHE A 33 -6.97 0.08 -13.89
CA PHE A 33 -7.02 1.48 -14.30
C PHE A 33 -6.26 2.31 -13.26
N ARG A 34 -5.42 3.22 -13.73
CA ARG A 34 -4.72 4.19 -12.90
C ARG A 34 -4.63 5.53 -13.62
N THR A 35 -4.92 6.60 -12.91
CA THR A 35 -4.65 7.96 -13.36
C THR A 35 -3.70 8.63 -12.37
N ASP A 36 -2.63 9.21 -12.87
CA ASP A 36 -1.69 10.05 -12.15
C ASP A 36 -1.83 11.48 -12.67
N PHE A 37 -1.78 12.44 -11.78
CA PHE A 37 -1.85 13.86 -12.16
C PHE A 37 -0.95 14.70 -11.26
N ASP A 38 -0.39 15.74 -11.82
CA ASP A 38 0.24 16.81 -11.07
C ASP A 38 0.15 18.13 -11.84
N TYR A 39 0.06 19.24 -11.10
CA TYR A 39 0.12 20.58 -11.64
C TYR A 39 0.63 21.56 -10.59
N GLY A 40 1.42 22.52 -11.02
CA GLY A 40 1.87 23.59 -10.17
C GLY A 40 2.24 24.83 -10.97
N ALA A 41 2.19 25.98 -10.31
CA ALA A 41 2.52 27.26 -10.91
C ALA A 41 2.86 28.32 -9.87
N PRO A 42 3.64 29.34 -10.25
CA PRO A 42 3.70 30.62 -9.54
C PRO A 42 2.37 31.36 -9.68
N ILE A 43 1.86 31.92 -8.58
CA ILE A 43 0.64 32.74 -8.55
C ILE A 43 0.91 34.21 -8.22
N GLY A 44 2.16 34.61 -8.26
CA GLY A 44 2.60 35.99 -8.08
C GLY A 44 3.14 36.28 -6.67
N ASN A 45 3.85 37.39 -6.55
CA ASN A 45 4.43 37.85 -5.29
C ASN A 45 5.25 36.80 -4.53
N GLY A 46 5.99 35.94 -5.24
CA GLY A 46 6.76 34.85 -4.62
C GLY A 46 5.92 33.71 -4.05
N LEU A 47 4.65 33.63 -4.36
CA LEU A 47 3.75 32.56 -3.95
C LEU A 47 3.62 31.54 -5.09
N ASN A 48 3.77 30.25 -4.78
CA ASN A 48 3.58 29.15 -5.71
C ASN A 48 2.82 28.00 -5.03
N PHE A 49 2.15 27.22 -5.84
CA PHE A 49 1.45 26.03 -5.37
C PHE A 49 1.82 24.81 -6.23
N HIS A 50 1.63 23.65 -5.66
CA HIS A 50 1.65 22.40 -6.40
C HIS A 50 0.62 21.44 -5.82
N VAL A 51 -0.14 20.79 -6.70
CA VAL A 51 -1.06 19.71 -6.37
C VAL A 51 -0.69 18.47 -7.19
N GLY A 52 -0.97 17.29 -6.67
CA GLY A 52 -0.73 16.07 -7.40
C GLY A 52 -1.21 14.85 -6.65
N GLY A 53 -1.33 13.76 -7.37
CA GLY A 53 -1.80 12.52 -6.80
C GLY A 53 -2.03 11.45 -7.83
N PHE A 54 -2.69 10.38 -7.37
CA PHE A 54 -3.15 9.32 -8.23
C PHE A 54 -4.46 8.74 -7.71
N TYR A 55 -5.21 8.15 -8.60
CA TYR A 55 -6.30 7.24 -8.32
C TYR A 55 -6.10 5.94 -9.09
N ARG A 56 -6.40 4.80 -8.46
CA ARG A 56 -6.36 3.50 -9.12
C ARG A 56 -7.51 2.62 -8.70
N GLN A 57 -7.93 1.74 -9.61
CA GLN A 57 -8.84 0.65 -9.31
C GLN A 57 -8.62 -0.51 -10.27
N GLY A 58 -8.93 -1.71 -9.82
CA GLY A 58 -8.89 -2.90 -10.65
C GLY A 58 -8.64 -4.17 -9.86
N GLU A 59 -8.84 -5.30 -10.52
CA GLU A 59 -8.52 -6.60 -9.97
C GLU A 59 -7.00 -6.84 -9.99
N GLY A 60 -6.32 -6.31 -11.02
CA GLY A 60 -4.89 -6.56 -11.22
C GLY A 60 -4.62 -7.91 -11.91
N PRO A 61 -3.35 -8.35 -11.94
CA PRO A 61 -2.94 -9.52 -12.71
C PRO A 61 -3.41 -10.86 -12.15
N ARG A 62 -3.85 -10.90 -10.88
CA ARG A 62 -4.38 -12.11 -10.24
C ARG A 62 -5.91 -12.09 -10.26
N LYS A 63 -6.51 -13.27 -10.46
CA LYS A 63 -7.97 -13.45 -10.53
C LYS A 63 -8.57 -13.52 -9.13
N ALA A 64 -8.63 -12.37 -8.48
CA ALA A 64 -9.13 -12.25 -7.11
C ALA A 64 -10.65 -12.34 -7.00
N GLY A 65 -11.39 -12.03 -8.07
CA GLY A 65 -12.85 -11.99 -8.09
C GLY A 65 -13.45 -10.71 -7.48
N TYR A 66 -12.59 -9.71 -7.18
CA TYR A 66 -12.99 -8.40 -6.66
C TYR A 66 -11.96 -7.33 -7.04
N LEU A 67 -12.29 -6.06 -6.78
CA LEU A 67 -11.35 -4.96 -6.96
C LEU A 67 -10.22 -5.06 -5.93
N ALA A 68 -9.14 -5.76 -6.29
CA ALA A 68 -7.98 -6.00 -5.42
C ALA A 68 -7.17 -4.73 -5.14
N ASN A 69 -7.22 -3.77 -6.05
CA ASN A 69 -6.63 -2.43 -5.89
C ASN A 69 -7.73 -1.38 -6.00
N LYS A 70 -7.83 -0.47 -5.04
CA LYS A 70 -8.78 0.65 -5.09
C LYS A 70 -8.36 1.74 -4.13
N GLY A 71 -8.21 2.95 -4.66
CA GLY A 71 -7.93 4.12 -3.84
C GLY A 71 -6.99 5.09 -4.51
N GLY A 72 -6.29 5.89 -3.70
CA GLY A 72 -5.41 6.90 -4.24
C GLY A 72 -4.73 7.75 -3.18
N GLN A 73 -3.99 8.72 -3.69
CA GLN A 73 -3.28 9.71 -2.90
C GLN A 73 -3.48 11.09 -3.50
N PHE A 74 -3.63 12.07 -2.62
CA PHE A 74 -3.60 13.48 -2.97
C PHE A 74 -2.55 14.21 -2.14
N LYS A 75 -1.81 15.10 -2.76
CA LYS A 75 -0.86 16.01 -2.12
C LYS A 75 -1.08 17.41 -2.64
N ALA A 76 -0.94 18.38 -1.74
CA ALA A 76 -0.92 19.80 -2.10
C ALA A 76 0.12 20.52 -1.25
N ASN A 77 0.73 21.55 -1.80
CA ASN A 77 1.54 22.49 -1.05
C ASN A 77 1.36 23.91 -1.57
N LEU A 78 1.60 24.85 -0.69
CA LEU A 78 1.64 26.28 -0.96
C LEU A 78 2.95 26.81 -0.37
N THR A 79 3.77 27.41 -1.20
CA THR A 79 5.08 27.94 -0.82
C THR A 79 5.12 29.44 -1.04
N LYS A 80 5.53 30.19 -0.04
CA LYS A 80 5.85 31.60 -0.13
C LYS A 80 7.37 31.77 -0.09
N ASN A 81 7.95 32.27 -1.15
CA ASN A 81 9.35 32.66 -1.21
C ASN A 81 9.51 34.11 -0.75
N PHE A 82 10.53 34.35 0.04
CA PHE A 82 10.97 35.66 0.53
C PHE A 82 12.37 35.92 0.01
N LYS A 83 12.89 37.12 0.24
CA LYS A 83 14.23 37.47 -0.19
C LYS A 83 15.32 36.58 0.45
N ASN A 84 15.11 36.21 1.70
CA ASN A 84 16.08 35.49 2.52
C ASN A 84 15.58 34.10 2.96
N GLY A 85 14.61 33.51 2.26
CA GLY A 85 14.12 32.19 2.63
C GLY A 85 12.74 31.87 2.08
N TYR A 86 12.10 30.89 2.67
CA TYR A 86 10.73 30.49 2.32
C TYR A 86 9.95 29.97 3.51
N ALA A 87 8.63 30.00 3.37
CA ALA A 87 7.69 29.27 4.23
C ALA A 87 6.76 28.43 3.35
N ARG A 88 6.44 27.23 3.79
CA ARG A 88 5.60 26.28 3.06
C ARG A 88 4.61 25.62 4.02
N VAL A 89 3.38 25.49 3.57
CA VAL A 89 2.39 24.58 4.14
C VAL A 89 2.11 23.46 3.16
N TYR A 90 1.87 22.25 3.67
CA TYR A 90 1.59 21.09 2.81
C TYR A 90 0.56 20.18 3.45
N TYR A 91 -0.20 19.53 2.58
CA TYR A 91 -1.20 18.53 2.94
C TYR A 91 -0.96 17.25 2.15
N LYS A 92 -1.18 16.11 2.80
CA LYS A 92 -1.19 14.80 2.15
C LYS A 92 -2.35 13.97 2.67
N MET A 93 -3.06 13.33 1.76
CA MET A 93 -4.07 12.31 2.04
C MET A 93 -3.71 11.05 1.25
N LEU A 94 -3.76 9.92 1.92
CA LEU A 94 -3.65 8.58 1.34
C LEU A 94 -4.84 7.76 1.84
N ASN A 95 -5.57 7.16 0.93
CA ASN A 95 -6.57 6.13 1.19
C ASN A 95 -6.50 5.17 -0.01
N ASP A 96 -5.67 4.16 0.13
CA ASP A 96 -5.34 3.26 -0.97
C ASP A 96 -5.32 1.82 -0.47
N ARG A 97 -6.03 0.95 -1.16
CA ARG A 97 -6.17 -0.45 -0.82
C ARG A 97 -5.53 -1.32 -1.90
N ALA A 98 -4.76 -2.32 -1.45
CA ALA A 98 -4.19 -3.35 -2.31
C ALA A 98 -4.41 -4.72 -1.68
N ALA A 99 -4.73 -5.73 -2.48
CA ALA A 99 -4.76 -7.11 -1.97
C ALA A 99 -3.39 -7.50 -1.40
N ALA A 100 -3.42 -8.13 -0.24
CA ALA A 100 -2.22 -8.64 0.40
C ALA A 100 -1.97 -10.08 -0.06
N TYR A 101 -1.40 -10.24 -1.23
CA TYR A 101 -1.00 -11.55 -1.74
C TYR A 101 0.21 -12.06 -0.97
N MET A 102 0.02 -13.20 -0.32
CA MET A 102 1.11 -13.95 0.32
C MET A 102 1.84 -14.81 -0.72
N PRO A 103 3.00 -15.41 -0.37
CA PRO A 103 3.68 -16.33 -1.26
C PRO A 103 2.77 -17.43 -1.77
N MET A 104 2.79 -17.67 -3.07
CA MET A 104 1.95 -18.66 -3.73
C MET A 104 2.68 -20.01 -3.81
N PRO A 105 1.97 -21.13 -3.67
CA PRO A 105 2.59 -22.45 -3.81
C PRO A 105 3.09 -22.66 -5.22
N ILE A 106 4.29 -23.17 -5.33
CA ILE A 106 4.94 -23.51 -6.58
C ILE A 106 5.69 -24.83 -6.41
N GLN A 107 5.63 -25.68 -7.42
CA GLN A 107 6.43 -26.90 -7.46
C GLN A 107 7.81 -26.59 -8.04
N VAL A 108 8.84 -27.05 -7.37
CA VAL A 108 10.22 -26.91 -7.81
C VAL A 108 10.83 -28.29 -8.01
N SER A 109 11.46 -28.50 -9.13
CA SER A 109 12.22 -29.72 -9.48
C SER A 109 13.56 -29.34 -10.07
N GLY A 110 14.39 -30.34 -10.38
CA GLY A 110 15.72 -30.11 -10.89
C GLY A 110 16.79 -29.99 -9.81
N THR A 111 17.86 -29.24 -10.10
CA THR A 111 18.98 -29.00 -9.18
C THR A 111 19.07 -27.52 -8.79
N ASN A 112 19.83 -27.23 -7.74
CA ASN A 112 20.06 -25.81 -7.34
C ASN A 112 20.70 -24.96 -8.46
N ALA A 113 21.46 -25.60 -9.37
CA ALA A 113 22.05 -24.90 -10.51
C ALA A 113 21.07 -24.70 -11.67
N ASN A 114 20.09 -25.60 -11.81
CA ASN A 114 19.08 -25.59 -12.88
C ASN A 114 17.70 -25.98 -12.30
N PRO A 115 17.05 -25.09 -11.56
CA PRO A 115 15.71 -25.32 -11.03
C PRO A 115 14.66 -25.20 -12.14
N THR A 116 13.67 -26.09 -12.12
CA THR A 116 12.46 -25.99 -12.94
C THR A 116 11.29 -25.63 -12.05
N TRP A 117 10.47 -24.68 -12.48
CA TRP A 117 9.35 -24.12 -11.74
C TRP A 117 8.04 -24.44 -12.44
N GLU A 118 7.12 -25.06 -11.74
CA GLU A 118 5.81 -25.43 -12.27
C GLU A 118 4.70 -25.07 -11.30
N SER A 119 3.50 -24.85 -11.82
CA SER A 119 2.31 -24.70 -10.99
C SER A 119 1.98 -26.03 -10.31
N VAL A 120 1.55 -25.98 -9.05
CA VAL A 120 1.00 -27.16 -8.37
C VAL A 120 -0.27 -27.60 -9.09
N PRO A 121 -0.53 -28.91 -9.24
CA PRO A 121 -1.75 -29.39 -9.89
C PRO A 121 -3.03 -28.74 -9.32
N GLY A 122 -3.83 -28.17 -10.21
CA GLY A 122 -5.08 -27.48 -9.82
C GLY A 122 -4.93 -26.05 -9.33
N PHE A 123 -3.71 -25.50 -9.29
CA PHE A 123 -3.47 -24.11 -8.88
C PHE A 123 -2.56 -23.38 -9.87
N ASP A 124 -3.01 -22.27 -10.44
CA ASP A 124 -2.19 -21.42 -11.30
C ASP A 124 -1.35 -20.46 -10.42
N ALA A 125 -0.06 -20.69 -10.34
CA ALA A 125 0.86 -19.89 -9.53
C ALA A 125 0.99 -18.42 -10.00
N VAL A 126 0.69 -18.16 -11.28
CA VAL A 126 0.81 -16.81 -11.87
C VAL A 126 -0.44 -15.97 -11.62
N SER A 127 -1.62 -16.49 -11.91
CA SER A 127 -2.88 -15.74 -11.84
C SER A 127 -3.80 -16.15 -10.68
N GLY A 128 -3.53 -17.28 -10.02
CA GLY A 128 -4.34 -17.79 -8.91
C GLY A 128 -4.20 -16.99 -7.63
N VAL A 129 -5.17 -17.15 -6.75
CA VAL A 129 -5.19 -16.60 -5.39
C VAL A 129 -5.50 -17.70 -4.38
N GLN A 130 -5.07 -17.54 -3.13
CA GLN A 130 -5.24 -18.55 -2.07
C GLN A 130 -6.58 -18.44 -1.34
N HIS A 131 -7.48 -17.59 -1.79
CA HIS A 131 -8.83 -17.46 -1.22
C HIS A 131 -9.88 -17.67 -2.30
N SER A 132 -11.07 -18.06 -1.89
CA SER A 132 -12.23 -18.11 -2.79
C SER A 132 -12.81 -16.70 -2.97
N PRO A 133 -13.17 -16.28 -4.19
CA PRO A 133 -13.89 -15.03 -4.42
C PRO A 133 -15.28 -15.04 -3.75
N TYR A 134 -15.80 -16.21 -3.41
CA TYR A 134 -17.11 -16.38 -2.76
C TYR A 134 -17.02 -16.43 -1.23
N MET A 135 -15.82 -16.60 -0.68
CA MET A 135 -15.59 -16.69 0.78
C MET A 135 -14.46 -15.73 1.16
N THR A 136 -14.74 -14.46 1.11
CA THR A 136 -13.75 -13.41 1.45
C THR A 136 -13.89 -12.92 2.90
N GLN A 137 -15.00 -13.26 3.58
CA GLN A 137 -15.23 -12.83 4.96
C GLN A 137 -14.56 -13.76 5.97
N ASN A 138 -13.94 -13.17 6.96
CA ASN A 138 -13.36 -13.84 8.10
C ASN A 138 -13.68 -13.03 9.36
N PHE A 139 -13.28 -13.52 10.51
CA PHE A 139 -13.41 -12.77 11.75
C PHE A 139 -12.12 -12.83 12.56
N GLY A 140 -11.89 -11.78 13.33
CA GLY A 140 -10.85 -11.70 14.33
C GLY A 140 -11.44 -11.41 15.70
N ILE A 141 -10.59 -11.45 16.71
CA ILE A 141 -10.94 -11.08 18.10
C ILE A 141 -10.25 -9.74 18.38
N GLY A 142 -11.01 -8.78 18.85
CA GLY A 142 -10.48 -7.48 19.27
C GLY A 142 -9.85 -7.52 20.66
N PRO A 143 -9.21 -6.43 21.11
CA PRO A 143 -8.46 -6.39 22.35
C PRO A 143 -9.31 -6.64 23.61
N ASN A 144 -10.63 -6.44 23.55
CA ASN A 144 -11.56 -6.69 24.63
C ASN A 144 -12.36 -8.00 24.45
N GLY A 145 -11.91 -8.90 23.55
CA GLY A 145 -12.59 -10.14 23.24
C GLY A 145 -13.79 -10.00 22.28
N GLU A 146 -14.07 -8.81 21.79
CA GLU A 146 -15.17 -8.59 20.83
C GLU A 146 -14.85 -9.21 19.46
N ARG A 147 -15.88 -9.76 18.81
CA ARG A 147 -15.75 -10.26 17.44
C ARG A 147 -15.59 -9.08 16.47
N ARG A 148 -14.53 -9.11 15.66
CA ARG A 148 -14.33 -8.20 14.56
C ARG A 148 -14.47 -8.90 13.23
N ASN A 149 -15.40 -8.46 12.42
CA ASN A 149 -15.52 -8.94 11.05
C ASN A 149 -14.44 -8.31 10.19
N VAL A 150 -13.73 -9.12 9.42
CA VAL A 150 -12.71 -8.73 8.47
C VAL A 150 -13.02 -9.32 7.10
N ASN A 151 -12.54 -8.68 6.06
CA ASN A 151 -12.70 -9.15 4.69
C ASN A 151 -11.32 -9.24 4.04
N VAL A 152 -11.03 -10.37 3.40
CA VAL A 152 -9.75 -10.56 2.68
C VAL A 152 -9.56 -9.51 1.60
N SER A 153 -10.65 -9.01 1.00
CA SER A 153 -10.61 -7.91 0.04
C SER A 153 -10.10 -6.60 0.62
N ASP A 154 -10.06 -6.44 1.95
CA ASP A 154 -9.47 -5.25 2.58
C ASP A 154 -7.95 -5.21 2.38
N GLY A 155 -7.29 -6.36 2.34
CA GLY A 155 -5.87 -6.46 2.03
C GLY A 155 -4.99 -5.56 2.89
N MET A 156 -4.04 -4.90 2.26
CA MET A 156 -3.28 -3.78 2.83
C MET A 156 -4.02 -2.47 2.56
N HIS A 157 -4.55 -1.85 3.59
CA HIS A 157 -5.35 -0.64 3.48
C HIS A 157 -4.84 0.46 4.42
N PRO A 158 -3.73 1.12 4.10
CA PRO A 158 -3.28 2.29 4.83
C PRO A 158 -4.17 3.50 4.55
N ILE A 159 -4.52 4.23 5.61
CA ILE A 159 -5.19 5.51 5.57
C ILE A 159 -4.31 6.50 6.33
N SER A 160 -3.93 7.59 5.68
CA SER A 160 -3.06 8.60 6.26
C SER A 160 -3.52 9.98 5.83
N GLN A 161 -3.64 10.89 6.78
CA GLN A 161 -3.84 12.31 6.52
C GLN A 161 -2.79 13.08 7.29
N SER A 162 -2.16 14.04 6.65
CA SER A 162 -1.20 14.89 7.33
C SER A 162 -1.22 16.32 6.80
N ILE A 163 -1.02 17.24 7.72
CA ILE A 163 -0.74 18.63 7.43
C ILE A 163 0.60 18.99 8.07
N GLY A 164 1.38 19.79 7.39
CA GLY A 164 2.65 20.26 7.92
C GLY A 164 3.01 21.63 7.41
N ALA A 165 3.94 22.23 8.11
CA ALA A 165 4.54 23.49 7.76
C ALA A 165 6.05 23.41 7.91
N GLU A 166 6.75 24.10 7.03
CA GLU A 166 8.20 24.26 7.13
C GLU A 166 8.58 25.69 6.76
N PHE A 167 9.65 26.15 7.33
CA PHE A 167 10.30 27.40 6.89
C PHE A 167 11.81 27.28 7.03
N VAL A 168 12.49 28.01 6.16
CA VAL A 168 13.93 28.20 6.20
C VAL A 168 14.20 29.66 5.93
N PHE A 169 14.96 30.32 6.79
CA PHE A 169 15.36 31.71 6.64
C PHE A 169 16.83 31.89 6.96
N ASP A 170 17.55 32.50 6.05
CA ASP A 170 18.90 32.97 6.28
C ASP A 170 18.85 34.31 7.03
N LEU A 171 19.53 34.34 8.17
CA LEU A 171 19.63 35.52 9.04
C LEU A 171 20.98 36.20 8.83
N GLU A 172 21.20 37.34 9.50
CA GLU A 172 22.47 37.99 9.52
C GLU A 172 23.55 37.13 10.18
N ASN A 173 24.85 37.39 9.84
CA ASN A 173 26.02 36.70 10.39
C ASN A 173 26.05 35.17 10.12
N ASP A 174 25.65 34.74 8.93
CA ASP A 174 25.69 33.34 8.48
C ASP A 174 24.84 32.38 9.32
N TRP A 175 23.85 32.88 10.07
CA TRP A 175 22.90 32.07 10.76
C TRP A 175 21.72 31.70 9.84
N THR A 176 21.33 30.43 9.89
CA THR A 176 20.10 29.94 9.24
C THR A 176 19.16 29.35 10.29
N ILE A 177 17.91 29.75 10.25
CA ILE A 177 16.84 29.14 11.05
C ILE A 177 16.00 28.23 10.18
N GLU A 178 15.84 26.99 10.60
CA GLU A 178 15.01 25.99 9.94
C GLU A 178 14.04 25.36 10.94
N ASN A 179 12.79 25.23 10.52
CA ASN A 179 11.79 24.49 11.31
C ASN A 179 10.93 23.64 10.38
N ARG A 180 10.60 22.44 10.85
CA ARG A 180 9.66 21.51 10.19
C ARG A 180 8.72 20.94 11.23
N ALA A 181 7.43 21.18 11.06
CA ALA A 181 6.38 20.64 11.90
C ALA A 181 5.39 19.84 11.06
N ARG A 182 4.91 18.73 11.58
CA ARG A 182 3.92 17.89 10.91
C ARG A 182 3.02 17.21 11.93
N LEU A 183 1.70 17.29 11.68
CA LEU A 183 0.70 16.48 12.33
C LEU A 183 0.22 15.41 11.35
N ALA A 184 0.16 14.15 11.78
CA ALA A 184 -0.31 13.05 10.96
C ALA A 184 -1.27 12.15 11.74
N LEU A 185 -2.39 11.83 11.11
CA LEU A 185 -3.35 10.83 11.56
C LEU A 185 -3.22 9.61 10.65
N ASN A 186 -2.84 8.49 11.25
CA ASN A 186 -2.62 7.24 10.52
C ASN A 186 -3.50 6.14 11.09
N SER A 187 -4.11 5.39 10.20
CA SER A 187 -4.86 4.18 10.51
C SER A 187 -4.72 3.19 9.37
N GLY A 188 -5.29 2.02 9.51
CA GLY A 188 -5.29 1.03 8.45
C GLY A 188 -5.45 -0.36 8.99
N ARG A 189 -5.41 -1.32 8.06
CA ARG A 189 -5.47 -2.75 8.36
C ARG A 189 -4.61 -3.53 7.38
N PHE A 190 -4.25 -4.72 7.81
CA PHE A 190 -3.61 -5.73 6.98
C PHE A 190 -4.39 -7.03 7.16
N VAL A 191 -5.04 -7.49 6.08
CA VAL A 191 -5.80 -8.73 6.03
C VAL A 191 -5.27 -9.57 4.87
N ALA A 192 -4.72 -10.74 5.18
CA ALA A 192 -4.15 -11.64 4.19
C ALA A 192 -4.44 -13.10 4.55
N PRO A 193 -4.65 -13.97 3.55
CA PRO A 193 -4.67 -15.41 3.77
C PRO A 193 -3.23 -15.91 3.91
N PHE A 194 -2.83 -16.28 5.12
CA PHE A 194 -1.55 -16.93 5.36
C PHE A 194 -1.67 -18.42 5.15
N THR A 195 -0.82 -18.99 4.32
CA THR A 195 -0.75 -20.43 4.12
C THR A 195 -0.14 -21.08 5.37
N ALA A 196 -0.96 -21.82 6.12
CA ALA A 196 -0.49 -22.53 7.31
C ALA A 196 0.05 -23.92 6.95
N ALA A 197 -0.58 -24.61 5.97
CA ALA A 197 -0.17 -25.92 5.50
C ALA A 197 -0.64 -26.15 4.06
N VAL A 198 0.07 -26.99 3.34
CA VAL A 198 -0.31 -27.50 2.03
C VAL A 198 -0.27 -29.03 2.10
N GLY A 199 -1.35 -29.68 1.71
CA GLY A 199 -1.45 -31.13 1.76
C GLY A 199 -2.63 -31.67 0.93
N THR A 200 -2.80 -32.97 0.92
CA THR A 200 -3.94 -33.62 0.29
C THR A 200 -5.22 -33.32 1.06
N THR A 201 -6.36 -33.34 0.40
CA THR A 201 -7.69 -33.17 1.04
C THR A 201 -7.89 -34.18 2.17
N SER A 202 -7.46 -35.42 1.98
CA SER A 202 -7.56 -36.46 3.00
C SER A 202 -6.77 -36.09 4.27
N ASN A 203 -5.52 -35.66 4.13
CA ASN A 203 -4.70 -35.25 5.27
C ASN A 203 -5.32 -34.04 5.99
N MET A 204 -5.87 -33.09 5.25
CA MET A 204 -6.54 -31.94 5.83
C MET A 204 -7.78 -32.34 6.63
N LEU A 205 -8.63 -33.21 6.08
CA LEU A 205 -9.82 -33.72 6.75
C LEU A 205 -9.48 -34.47 8.05
N THR A 206 -8.43 -35.31 8.02
CA THR A 206 -7.94 -35.99 9.23
C THR A 206 -7.48 -34.98 10.27
N THR A 207 -6.61 -34.05 9.90
CA THR A 207 -6.05 -33.04 10.82
C THR A 207 -7.15 -32.17 11.46
N VAL A 208 -8.11 -31.70 10.67
CA VAL A 208 -9.22 -30.90 11.17
C VAL A 208 -10.18 -31.74 12.02
N GLY A 209 -10.47 -32.99 11.60
CA GLY A 209 -11.32 -33.93 12.34
C GLY A 209 -10.73 -34.27 13.72
N ASP A 210 -9.44 -34.53 13.78
CA ASP A 210 -8.72 -34.80 15.03
C ASP A 210 -8.71 -33.60 15.96
N ALA A 211 -8.50 -32.40 15.43
CA ALA A 211 -8.57 -31.16 16.19
C ALA A 211 -9.97 -30.94 16.78
N ILE A 212 -11.02 -31.10 15.99
CA ILE A 212 -12.39 -30.95 16.42
C ILE A 212 -12.72 -32.01 17.50
N ASN A 213 -12.36 -33.27 17.29
CA ASN A 213 -12.60 -34.34 18.26
C ASN A 213 -11.90 -34.04 19.60
N ARG A 214 -10.68 -33.58 19.57
CA ARG A 214 -9.92 -33.18 20.76
C ARG A 214 -10.64 -32.09 21.54
N ASP A 215 -11.06 -31.02 20.83
CA ASP A 215 -11.74 -29.88 21.44
C ASP A 215 -13.11 -30.27 22.02
N LEU A 216 -13.84 -31.17 21.36
CA LEU A 216 -15.17 -31.63 21.82
C LEU A 216 -15.09 -32.66 22.95
N THR A 217 -14.07 -33.50 22.95
CA THR A 217 -13.97 -34.60 23.93
C THR A 217 -13.06 -34.28 25.11
N GLY A 218 -12.31 -33.19 25.05
CA GLY A 218 -11.31 -32.83 26.06
C GLY A 218 -10.15 -33.84 26.15
N ALA A 219 -9.97 -34.68 25.12
CA ALA A 219 -8.86 -35.62 25.05
C ALA A 219 -7.58 -34.88 24.71
N SER A 220 -6.59 -34.94 25.62
CA SER A 220 -5.24 -34.39 25.43
C SER A 220 -4.32 -35.40 24.73
#